data_8fc6bf8fcf6190fdeb5fe894692c82bb
#
_entry.id   8fc6bf8fcf6190fdeb5fe894692c82bb
#
_cell.length_a   1.000
_cell.length_b   1.000
_cell.length_c   1.000
_cell.angle_alpha   90.00
_cell.angle_beta   90.00
_cell.angle_gamma   90.00
#
_symmetry.space_group_name_H-M   'P 1'
#
loop_
_entity.id
_entity.type
_entity.pdbx_description
1 polymer ?
#
loop_
_entity_poly.entity_id
_entity_poly.type
_entity_poly.pdbx_seq_one_letter_code
_entity_poly.pdbx_strand_id
1 'polypeptide(L)'
;MEKKRGMGKVVRVWSVVLCTLLAVTACSGNGGNNEPKPSDPGKNAAVGNGQNGKPQEGGNKPQNEGAPLKISASIYDRGKVAAEEGSYEDNRWTKWMDEQSGVDVEWVPITRNQEADKFNVLVASGQAPDLITSYDRNLLARFVDQGAVQPIDEYLNQYSTVYKKYLEEHPELKPYVTFNGKIYAVASLRNTRALTTVWVRQDWLDKLQLKVPTTIEELVDVARAFRDKDPDGNGQKDTVPIAGSLAYTPIIEDLFFARGWDWFMEDGKLVYGNLLDRYKDVLAFQKQVYDEGLVDKEYLTDKNFARQQQLWVTGKAGIYFEYVTMASFPDFKKNNPNAKVVPIPPVATKYGTNGYQEEVPNYLLTVFNKNMKSPEAAFKFLDWMLADGWDDITSGQEGVHYQKVNGIPVVSDTDKFNKEVAYASEYRLLHQDKLTAESIAAAAGEDPIAKEYAQIKGDALKVAEGTKYRKDLPYRPDFKELIDMEAQFMKKRDEIIATVVIGGAKHTPEWGAAELLKEWNRLGGEEVNKKAMEWYEKNKANFE
;
A
#
# COMPACT_ATOMS: atom_id res chain seq x y z
N MET A 1 -15.97 59.22 46.57
CA MET A 1 -15.15 58.33 47.42
C MET A 1 -14.61 57.24 46.53
N GLU A 2 -13.44 57.42 45.94
CA GLU A 2 -12.09 57.01 46.42
C GLU A 2 -12.06 55.56 46.92
N LYS A 3 -11.34 54.64 46.37
CA LYS A 3 -9.93 54.31 46.13
C LYS A 3 -9.88 52.81 45.79
N LYS A 4 -8.95 52.15 45.17
CA LYS A 4 -7.58 52.35 44.72
C LYS A 4 -7.18 51.18 43.81
N ARG A 5 -6.26 51.45 42.93
CA ARG A 5 -5.49 50.59 42.02
C ARG A 5 -4.80 49.40 42.68
N GLY A 6 -4.72 48.28 41.92
CA GLY A 6 -3.72 47.23 42.12
C GLY A 6 -3.23 46.73 40.76
N MET A 7 -2.04 47.17 40.39
CA MET A 7 -1.33 46.84 39.14
C MET A 7 -0.50 45.58 39.40
N GLY A 8 -0.82 44.45 38.75
CA GLY A 8 -0.02 43.24 38.76
C GLY A 8 0.82 43.11 37.48
N LYS A 9 2.12 43.04 37.67
CA LYS A 9 3.16 43.01 36.64
C LYS A 9 3.11 41.77 35.76
N VAL A 10 3.09 41.99 34.43
CA VAL A 10 3.37 40.95 33.43
C VAL A 10 4.89 40.78 33.36
N VAL A 11 5.37 39.60 33.68
CA VAL A 11 6.76 39.17 33.45
C VAL A 11 6.81 38.49 32.09
N ARG A 12 7.42 39.14 31.11
CA ARG A 12 7.84 38.54 29.83
C ARG A 12 9.14 37.78 30.06
N VAL A 13 9.09 36.47 29.89
CA VAL A 13 10.29 35.64 29.79
C VAL A 13 10.65 35.52 28.32
N TRP A 14 11.77 36.10 27.94
CA TRP A 14 12.43 35.89 26.67
C TRP A 14 13.37 34.70 26.81
N SER A 15 13.14 33.66 26.05
CA SER A 15 14.09 32.56 25.87
C SER A 15 14.96 32.88 24.66
N VAL A 16 16.22 33.18 24.94
CA VAL A 16 17.28 33.30 23.95
C VAL A 16 17.78 31.92 23.62
N VAL A 17 17.61 31.48 22.37
CA VAL A 17 18.27 30.27 21.85
C VAL A 17 19.63 30.67 21.30
N LEU A 18 20.67 30.19 21.97
CA LEU A 18 22.06 30.39 21.61
C LEU A 18 22.47 29.25 20.63
N CYS A 19 22.69 29.61 19.36
CA CYS A 19 23.34 28.74 18.39
C CYS A 19 24.86 28.72 18.64
N THR A 20 25.39 27.59 19.06
CA THR A 20 26.85 27.35 19.09
C THR A 20 27.27 26.65 17.81
N LEU A 21 27.96 27.37 16.95
CA LEU A 21 28.78 26.85 15.83
C LEU A 21 30.04 26.21 16.41
N LEU A 22 30.27 24.94 16.17
CA LEU A 22 31.56 24.29 16.37
C LEU A 22 32.28 24.18 15.02
N ALA A 23 33.31 25.00 14.87
CA ALA A 23 34.30 24.89 13.81
C ALA A 23 35.31 23.79 14.17
N VAL A 24 35.48 22.83 13.25
CA VAL A 24 36.55 21.84 13.34
C VAL A 24 37.73 22.35 12.53
N THR A 25 38.78 22.70 13.23
CA THR A 25 40.11 22.98 12.68
C THR A 25 40.87 21.68 12.47
N ALA A 26 41.34 21.49 11.26
CA ALA A 26 42.32 20.46 10.91
C ALA A 26 43.68 20.82 11.48
N CYS A 27 44.37 19.85 12.09
CA CYS A 27 45.81 19.90 12.31
C CYS A 27 46.42 18.59 11.81
N SER A 28 47.34 18.78 10.88
CA SER A 28 48.32 17.85 10.32
C SER A 28 49.34 17.43 11.38
N GLY A 29 49.68 16.15 11.38
CA GLY A 29 50.79 15.60 12.19
C GLY A 29 51.28 14.25 11.62
N ASN A 30 52.45 14.31 11.08
CA ASN A 30 53.27 13.34 10.36
C ASN A 30 53.77 12.19 11.24
N GLY A 31 53.96 10.97 10.64
CA GLY A 31 55.03 10.07 11.05
C GLY A 31 54.66 8.59 11.28
N GLY A 32 55.17 7.71 10.46
CA GLY A 32 55.53 6.35 10.85
C GLY A 32 55.06 5.22 9.92
N ASN A 33 55.86 4.92 8.92
CA ASN A 33 55.88 3.68 8.13
C ASN A 33 55.92 2.43 9.01
N ASN A 34 55.17 1.42 8.65
CA ASN A 34 55.64 0.01 8.67
C ASN A 34 54.70 -0.85 7.81
N GLU A 35 55.16 -1.16 6.64
CA GLU A 35 54.71 -2.31 5.84
C GLU A 35 55.26 -3.60 6.45
N PRO A 36 54.60 -4.72 6.32
CA PRO A 36 55.25 -6.01 6.14
C PRO A 36 55.06 -6.58 4.72
N LYS A 37 56.18 -6.91 4.14
CA LYS A 37 56.37 -7.58 2.85
C LYS A 37 55.85 -9.02 2.86
N PRO A 38 55.56 -9.59 1.66
CA PRO A 38 55.06 -10.94 1.47
C PRO A 38 56.19 -11.99 1.58
N SER A 39 55.82 -13.18 2.05
CA SER A 39 56.68 -14.37 1.98
C SER A 39 56.07 -15.41 1.07
N ASP A 40 56.84 -15.79 0.07
CA ASP A 40 56.62 -16.78 -0.96
C ASP A 40 57.08 -18.20 -0.48
N PRO A 41 56.80 -19.26 -1.26
CA PRO A 41 56.48 -20.60 -0.76
C PRO A 41 57.66 -21.57 -0.82
N GLY A 42 57.55 -22.64 -0.11
CA GLY A 42 58.58 -23.70 -0.17
C GLY A 42 58.16 -25.05 0.38
N LYS A 43 57.75 -25.91 -0.49
CA LYS A 43 58.25 -27.27 -0.83
C LYS A 43 58.33 -28.40 0.21
N ASN A 44 57.75 -29.50 -0.25
CA ASN A 44 58.20 -30.93 -0.14
C ASN A 44 57.85 -31.68 1.14
N ALA A 45 57.40 -32.82 1.07
CA ALA A 45 57.42 -34.10 0.34
C ALA A 45 57.22 -35.15 1.44
N ALA A 46 56.66 -36.22 1.35
CA ALA A 46 56.54 -37.36 0.53
C ALA A 46 56.04 -38.56 1.36
N VAL A 47 55.19 -39.36 0.74
CA VAL A 47 55.21 -40.83 0.72
C VAL A 47 55.09 -41.65 2.01
N GLY A 48 54.01 -42.45 2.08
CA GLY A 48 53.88 -43.61 2.95
C GLY A 48 52.76 -44.53 2.48
N ASN A 49 53.12 -45.58 1.82
CA ASN A 49 52.36 -46.66 1.19
C ASN A 49 51.91 -47.70 2.23
N GLY A 50 50.76 -48.40 1.97
CA GLY A 50 50.59 -49.70 2.62
C GLY A 50 49.14 -50.16 2.87
N GLN A 51 48.52 -50.76 1.90
CA GLN A 51 47.93 -52.10 1.80
C GLN A 51 46.70 -52.52 2.61
N ASN A 52 45.69 -52.89 1.81
CA ASN A 52 44.82 -54.09 1.89
C ASN A 52 43.95 -54.39 3.13
N GLY A 53 42.66 -54.39 2.91
CA GLY A 53 41.67 -55.16 3.67
C GLY A 53 40.34 -55.26 2.91
N LYS A 54 39.91 -56.49 2.70
CA LYS A 54 38.77 -56.96 1.92
C LYS A 54 37.38 -56.49 2.44
N PRO A 55 36.33 -56.63 1.61
CA PRO A 55 35.03 -55.99 1.78
C PRO A 55 34.14 -56.72 2.78
N GLN A 56 33.34 -55.94 3.53
CA GLN A 56 32.23 -56.47 4.33
C GLN A 56 30.93 -55.86 3.79
N GLU A 57 30.09 -56.73 3.29
CA GLU A 57 28.69 -56.42 2.98
C GLU A 57 27.93 -55.97 4.22
N GLY A 58 27.17 -54.88 4.10
CA GLY A 58 26.32 -54.41 5.18
C GLY A 58 25.42 -53.24 4.73
N GLY A 59 24.23 -53.61 4.34
CA GLY A 59 23.00 -52.82 4.53
C GLY A 59 22.97 -51.38 4.00
N ASN A 60 22.43 -51.17 2.82
CA ASN A 60 21.93 -49.88 2.32
C ASN A 60 20.89 -49.32 3.30
N LYS A 61 21.24 -48.39 4.14
CA LYS A 61 20.37 -47.33 4.62
C LYS A 61 20.50 -46.16 3.63
N PRO A 62 19.41 -45.55 3.17
CA PRO A 62 19.52 -44.30 2.41
C PRO A 62 19.96 -43.18 3.36
N GLN A 63 21.24 -42.88 3.38
CA GLN A 63 21.78 -41.65 3.90
C GLN A 63 21.83 -40.64 2.76
N ASN A 64 20.87 -39.78 2.72
CA ASN A 64 20.99 -38.42 2.25
C ASN A 64 19.92 -37.60 2.97
N GLU A 65 20.12 -37.36 4.26
CA GLU A 65 19.63 -36.11 4.84
C GLU A 65 20.50 -35.02 4.23
N GLY A 66 20.06 -34.49 3.08
CA GLY A 66 20.69 -33.39 2.40
C GLY A 66 20.78 -32.17 3.34
N ALA A 67 21.79 -31.32 3.16
CA ALA A 67 21.88 -30.04 3.83
C ALA A 67 20.52 -29.34 3.76
N PRO A 68 20.07 -28.63 4.82
CA PRO A 68 18.79 -27.96 4.81
C PRO A 68 18.70 -27.04 3.59
N LEU A 69 17.55 -27.10 2.91
CA LEU A 69 17.26 -26.19 1.80
C LEU A 69 17.29 -24.75 2.34
N LYS A 70 18.08 -23.88 1.73
CA LYS A 70 18.28 -22.51 2.20
C LYS A 70 18.01 -21.49 1.11
N ILE A 71 17.32 -20.41 1.47
CA ILE A 71 17.10 -19.22 0.64
C ILE A 71 17.21 -17.96 1.48
N SER A 72 17.30 -16.80 0.82
CA SER A 72 17.12 -15.50 1.44
C SER A 72 15.93 -14.77 0.81
N ALA A 73 15.19 -14.01 1.63
CA ALA A 73 14.00 -13.29 1.17
C ALA A 73 13.91 -11.89 1.80
N SER A 74 13.54 -10.90 1.01
CA SER A 74 13.27 -9.57 1.55
C SER A 74 11.93 -9.52 2.28
N ILE A 75 11.88 -8.70 3.32
CA ILE A 75 10.69 -8.42 4.12
C ILE A 75 10.60 -6.94 4.44
N TYR A 76 9.38 -6.39 4.55
CA TYR A 76 9.23 -5.01 5.00
C TYR A 76 9.42 -4.88 6.51
N ASP A 77 10.40 -4.05 6.88
CA ASP A 77 10.52 -3.58 8.26
C ASP A 77 9.57 -2.39 8.50
N ARG A 78 8.57 -2.61 9.33
CA ARG A 78 7.60 -1.60 9.76
C ARG A 78 7.72 -1.24 11.23
N GLY A 79 8.78 -1.71 11.91
CA GLY A 79 8.99 -1.45 13.33
C GLY A 79 7.92 -2.06 14.25
N LYS A 80 7.30 -3.18 13.85
CA LYS A 80 6.19 -3.81 14.60
C LYS A 80 6.62 -4.95 15.51
N VAL A 81 7.85 -5.43 15.40
CA VAL A 81 8.35 -6.52 16.27
C VAL A 81 8.60 -5.96 17.66
N ALA A 82 7.92 -6.49 18.66
CA ALA A 82 8.17 -6.14 20.06
C ALA A 82 9.58 -6.57 20.48
N ALA A 83 10.25 -5.79 21.34
CA ALA A 83 11.64 -6.06 21.73
C ALA A 83 11.85 -7.46 22.34
N GLU A 84 10.85 -7.98 23.04
CA GLU A 84 10.86 -9.33 23.63
C GLU A 84 10.66 -10.45 22.60
N GLU A 85 10.14 -10.14 21.41
CA GLU A 85 9.97 -11.08 20.30
C GLU A 85 11.23 -11.19 19.44
N GLY A 86 12.19 -10.26 19.57
CA GLY A 86 13.45 -10.27 18.83
C GLY A 86 13.49 -9.27 17.67
N SER A 87 13.79 -9.74 16.47
CA SER A 87 13.86 -8.92 15.26
C SER A 87 13.10 -9.58 14.09
N TYR A 88 13.04 -8.92 12.93
CA TYR A 88 12.49 -9.55 11.73
C TYR A 88 13.35 -10.72 11.21
N GLU A 89 14.64 -10.76 11.56
CA GLU A 89 15.55 -11.85 11.16
C GLU A 89 15.47 -13.07 12.11
N ASP A 90 15.20 -12.84 13.40
CA ASP A 90 15.20 -13.90 14.41
C ASP A 90 14.09 -13.67 15.45
N ASN A 91 13.02 -14.45 15.35
CA ASN A 91 11.89 -14.44 16.26
C ASN A 91 11.17 -15.81 16.27
N ARG A 92 10.04 -15.91 17.00
CA ARG A 92 9.26 -17.16 17.06
C ARG A 92 8.74 -17.63 15.71
N TRP A 93 8.35 -16.68 14.80
CA TRP A 93 7.75 -17.02 13.53
C TRP A 93 8.78 -17.45 12.49
N THR A 94 9.98 -16.85 12.48
CA THR A 94 11.04 -17.30 11.57
C THR A 94 11.41 -18.75 11.86
N LYS A 95 11.60 -19.12 13.14
CA LYS A 95 11.88 -20.49 13.56
C LYS A 95 10.75 -21.44 13.23
N TRP A 96 9.51 -21.02 13.48
CA TRP A 96 8.33 -21.82 13.17
C TRP A 96 8.19 -22.08 11.68
N MET A 97 8.39 -21.05 10.83
CA MET A 97 8.33 -21.20 9.38
C MET A 97 9.40 -22.15 8.84
N ASP A 98 10.64 -22.05 9.34
CA ASP A 98 11.73 -22.95 8.96
C ASP A 98 11.40 -24.41 9.31
N GLU A 99 10.87 -24.65 10.52
CA GLU A 99 10.46 -25.99 10.98
C GLU A 99 9.30 -26.54 10.15
N GLN A 100 8.27 -25.74 9.86
CA GLN A 100 7.08 -26.20 9.15
C GLN A 100 7.30 -26.38 7.65
N SER A 101 8.02 -25.45 7.01
CA SER A 101 8.31 -25.53 5.57
C SER A 101 9.45 -26.50 5.25
N GLY A 102 10.35 -26.75 6.21
CA GLY A 102 11.61 -27.45 6.01
C GLY A 102 12.56 -26.72 5.06
N VAL A 103 12.51 -25.37 5.08
CA VAL A 103 13.38 -24.46 4.35
C VAL A 103 13.90 -23.41 5.33
N ASP A 104 15.22 -23.27 5.43
CA ASP A 104 15.90 -22.22 6.21
C ASP A 104 15.86 -20.90 5.42
N VAL A 105 15.13 -19.89 5.93
CA VAL A 105 14.92 -18.61 5.24
C VAL A 105 15.65 -17.48 5.97
N GLU A 106 16.70 -16.96 5.34
CA GLU A 106 17.40 -15.76 5.80
C GLU A 106 16.60 -14.50 5.39
N TRP A 107 15.99 -13.85 6.36
CA TRP A 107 15.18 -12.67 6.12
C TRP A 107 16.02 -11.40 6.06
N VAL A 108 15.77 -10.55 5.04
CA VAL A 108 16.46 -9.28 4.79
C VAL A 108 15.48 -8.12 4.96
N PRO A 109 15.50 -7.42 6.10
CA PRO A 109 14.58 -6.33 6.38
C PRO A 109 14.84 -5.12 5.48
N ILE A 110 13.77 -4.59 4.90
CA ILE A 110 13.77 -3.43 4.01
C ILE A 110 12.80 -2.39 4.55
N THR A 111 13.28 -1.20 4.88
CA THR A 111 12.41 -0.08 5.25
C THR A 111 11.57 0.33 4.06
N ARG A 112 10.23 0.20 4.16
CA ARG A 112 9.32 0.35 3.03
C ARG A 112 9.47 1.68 2.28
N ASN A 113 9.59 2.80 2.99
CA ASN A 113 9.70 4.13 2.39
C ASN A 113 11.05 4.38 1.67
N GLN A 114 11.99 3.45 1.77
CA GLN A 114 13.33 3.49 1.18
C GLN A 114 13.63 2.27 0.31
N GLU A 115 12.59 1.49 -0.04
CA GLU A 115 12.78 0.20 -0.73
C GLU A 115 13.54 0.33 -2.05
N ALA A 116 13.20 1.32 -2.87
CA ALA A 116 13.84 1.50 -4.17
C ALA A 116 15.35 1.78 -4.05
N ASP A 117 15.75 2.67 -3.15
CA ASP A 117 17.16 3.00 -2.91
C ASP A 117 17.90 1.79 -2.34
N LYS A 118 17.31 1.11 -1.35
CA LYS A 118 17.93 -0.06 -0.72
C LYS A 118 18.11 -1.21 -1.72
N PHE A 119 17.08 -1.54 -2.49
CA PHE A 119 17.18 -2.59 -3.50
C PHE A 119 18.16 -2.25 -4.62
N ASN A 120 18.20 -1.00 -5.09
CA ASN A 120 19.18 -0.57 -6.08
C ASN A 120 20.63 -0.80 -5.58
N VAL A 121 20.90 -0.49 -4.32
CA VAL A 121 22.23 -0.74 -3.71
C VAL A 121 22.51 -2.24 -3.60
N LEU A 122 21.57 -3.05 -3.10
CA LEU A 122 21.73 -4.49 -2.93
C LEU A 122 21.93 -5.20 -4.28
N VAL A 123 21.16 -4.83 -5.30
CA VAL A 123 21.28 -5.38 -6.66
C VAL A 123 22.62 -5.00 -7.27
N ALA A 124 23.04 -3.73 -7.19
CA ALA A 124 24.31 -3.25 -7.74
C ALA A 124 25.53 -3.89 -7.07
N SER A 125 25.46 -4.16 -5.76
CA SER A 125 26.53 -4.83 -5.01
C SER A 125 26.52 -6.35 -5.14
N GLY A 126 25.48 -6.95 -5.76
CA GLY A 126 25.32 -8.41 -5.84
C GLY A 126 24.90 -9.06 -4.51
N GLN A 127 24.39 -8.26 -3.56
CA GLN A 127 23.97 -8.72 -2.22
C GLN A 127 22.44 -8.76 -2.09
N ALA A 128 21.70 -8.64 -3.20
CA ALA A 128 20.25 -8.76 -3.16
C ALA A 128 19.83 -10.19 -2.76
N PRO A 129 18.77 -10.34 -1.93
CA PRO A 129 18.29 -11.66 -1.52
C PRO A 129 17.81 -12.47 -2.72
N ASP A 130 17.63 -13.78 -2.52
CA ASP A 130 17.12 -14.70 -3.54
C ASP A 130 15.72 -14.32 -3.99
N LEU A 131 14.85 -13.94 -3.06
CA LEU A 131 13.50 -13.48 -3.30
C LEU A 131 13.41 -11.98 -2.98
N ILE A 132 13.13 -11.16 -4.00
CA ILE A 132 12.97 -9.72 -3.89
C ILE A 132 11.49 -9.39 -4.03
N THR A 133 10.92 -8.78 -3.00
CA THR A 133 9.48 -8.56 -2.87
C THR A 133 9.14 -7.08 -2.87
N SER A 134 8.19 -6.66 -3.71
CA SER A 134 7.73 -5.27 -3.77
C SER A 134 6.27 -5.16 -4.20
N TYR A 135 5.60 -4.07 -3.78
CA TYR A 135 4.32 -3.65 -4.36
C TYR A 135 4.52 -2.85 -5.66
N ASP A 136 5.72 -2.33 -5.90
CA ASP A 136 6.03 -1.51 -7.07
C ASP A 136 6.48 -2.38 -8.24
N ARG A 137 5.52 -2.71 -9.13
CA ARG A 137 5.80 -3.46 -10.35
C ARG A 137 6.85 -2.78 -11.23
N ASN A 138 6.89 -1.44 -11.25
CA ASN A 138 7.82 -0.68 -12.08
C ASN A 138 9.26 -0.80 -11.55
N LEU A 139 9.43 -0.87 -10.22
CA LEU A 139 10.73 -1.17 -9.61
C LEU A 139 11.22 -2.56 -10.06
N LEU A 140 10.33 -3.56 -10.03
CA LEU A 140 10.68 -4.93 -10.43
C LEU A 140 10.93 -5.04 -11.94
N ALA A 141 10.17 -4.31 -12.77
CA ALA A 141 10.41 -4.23 -14.22
C ALA A 141 11.82 -3.73 -14.54
N ARG A 142 12.31 -2.73 -13.81
CA ARG A 142 13.71 -2.26 -13.96
C ARG A 142 14.74 -3.35 -13.65
N PHE A 143 14.49 -4.21 -12.66
CA PHE A 143 15.39 -5.33 -12.35
C PHE A 143 15.37 -6.41 -13.44
N VAL A 144 14.22 -6.62 -14.08
CA VAL A 144 14.10 -7.49 -15.27
C VAL A 144 14.94 -6.92 -16.42
N ASP A 145 14.78 -5.64 -16.73
CA ASP A 145 15.50 -4.97 -17.83
C ASP A 145 17.01 -4.90 -17.60
N GLN A 146 17.45 -4.77 -16.34
CA GLN A 146 18.86 -4.83 -15.94
C GLN A 146 19.43 -6.26 -15.95
N GLY A 147 18.60 -7.28 -16.14
CA GLY A 147 19.00 -8.68 -16.01
C GLY A 147 19.47 -9.06 -14.60
N ALA A 148 18.95 -8.39 -13.57
CA ALA A 148 19.24 -8.67 -12.16
C ALA A 148 18.40 -9.83 -11.60
N VAL A 149 17.29 -10.12 -12.23
CA VAL A 149 16.37 -11.22 -11.91
C VAL A 149 16.21 -12.17 -13.08
N GLN A 150 15.71 -13.37 -12.84
CA GLN A 150 15.58 -14.43 -13.83
C GLN A 150 14.14 -14.84 -14.07
N PRO A 151 13.79 -15.31 -15.30
CA PRO A 151 12.49 -15.91 -15.57
C PRO A 151 12.34 -17.21 -14.80
N ILE A 152 11.10 -17.54 -14.44
CA ILE A 152 10.78 -18.67 -13.58
C ILE A 152 9.89 -19.74 -14.25
N ASP A 153 9.60 -19.63 -15.55
CA ASP A 153 8.72 -20.55 -16.27
C ASP A 153 9.14 -22.02 -16.10
N GLU A 154 10.42 -22.31 -16.24
CA GLU A 154 10.97 -23.67 -16.11
C GLU A 154 10.91 -24.15 -14.66
N TYR A 155 11.28 -23.31 -13.71
CA TYR A 155 11.25 -23.65 -12.28
C TYR A 155 9.82 -23.85 -11.75
N LEU A 156 8.90 -23.00 -12.18
CA LEU A 156 7.47 -23.15 -11.88
C LEU A 156 6.95 -24.52 -12.32
N ASN A 157 7.31 -24.96 -13.53
CA ASN A 157 6.91 -26.26 -14.05
C ASN A 157 7.58 -27.44 -13.34
N GLN A 158 8.82 -27.26 -12.90
CA GLN A 158 9.63 -28.33 -12.32
C GLN A 158 9.39 -28.51 -10.82
N TYR A 159 9.23 -27.42 -10.06
CA TYR A 159 9.29 -27.42 -8.60
C TYR A 159 7.99 -27.02 -7.90
N SER A 160 7.02 -26.43 -8.61
CA SER A 160 5.76 -26.01 -8.00
C SER A 160 4.58 -26.84 -8.49
N THR A 161 3.71 -27.21 -7.55
CA THR A 161 2.41 -27.80 -7.82
C THR A 161 1.27 -26.91 -7.34
N VAL A 162 1.43 -26.27 -6.19
CA VAL A 162 0.39 -25.44 -5.56
C VAL A 162 0.29 -24.09 -6.26
N TYR A 163 1.40 -23.35 -6.36
CA TYR A 163 1.38 -22.03 -6.98
C TYR A 163 1.10 -22.11 -8.49
N LYS A 164 1.61 -23.14 -9.18
CA LYS A 164 1.31 -23.36 -10.59
C LYS A 164 -0.19 -23.47 -10.82
N LYS A 165 -0.87 -24.33 -10.06
CA LYS A 165 -2.33 -24.50 -10.11
C LYS A 165 -3.05 -23.19 -9.77
N TYR A 166 -2.60 -22.50 -8.72
CA TYR A 166 -3.14 -21.21 -8.32
C TYR A 166 -3.08 -20.17 -9.45
N LEU A 167 -1.96 -20.07 -10.18
CA LEU A 167 -1.81 -19.15 -11.30
C LEU A 167 -2.69 -19.54 -12.51
N GLU A 168 -2.95 -20.85 -12.71
CA GLU A 168 -3.89 -21.34 -13.73
C GLU A 168 -5.36 -21.00 -13.37
N GLU A 169 -5.71 -21.04 -12.09
CA GLU A 169 -7.04 -20.69 -11.59
C GLU A 169 -7.29 -19.17 -11.55
N HIS A 170 -6.21 -18.37 -11.54
CA HIS A 170 -6.26 -16.91 -11.48
C HIS A 170 -5.53 -16.25 -12.67
N PRO A 171 -6.07 -16.40 -13.90
CA PRO A 171 -5.42 -15.88 -15.12
C PRO A 171 -5.28 -14.35 -15.09
N GLU A 172 -6.09 -13.62 -14.32
CA GLU A 172 -5.99 -12.17 -14.13
C GLU A 172 -4.67 -11.72 -13.50
N LEU A 173 -3.91 -12.63 -12.88
CA LEU A 173 -2.56 -12.33 -12.36
C LEU A 173 -1.49 -12.34 -13.46
N LYS A 174 -1.72 -13.06 -14.57
CA LYS A 174 -0.70 -13.24 -15.63
C LYS A 174 -0.11 -11.94 -16.15
N PRO A 175 -0.90 -10.88 -16.46
CA PRO A 175 -0.34 -9.61 -16.92
C PRO A 175 0.64 -8.96 -15.94
N TYR A 176 0.46 -9.21 -14.64
CA TYR A 176 1.27 -8.59 -13.57
C TYR A 176 2.56 -9.33 -13.29
N VAL A 177 2.56 -10.65 -13.44
CA VAL A 177 3.75 -11.51 -13.19
C VAL A 177 4.61 -11.72 -14.45
N THR A 178 4.09 -11.33 -15.63
CA THR A 178 4.76 -11.48 -16.93
C THR A 178 5.50 -10.19 -17.30
N PHE A 179 6.76 -10.35 -17.67
CA PHE A 179 7.61 -9.28 -18.19
C PHE A 179 8.29 -9.78 -19.46
N ASN A 180 8.27 -8.98 -20.52
CA ASN A 180 8.87 -9.35 -21.80
C ASN A 180 8.47 -10.76 -22.32
N GLY A 181 7.20 -11.16 -22.07
CA GLY A 181 6.62 -12.43 -22.51
C GLY A 181 7.03 -13.67 -21.71
N LYS A 182 7.68 -13.51 -20.56
CA LYS A 182 8.07 -14.59 -19.63
C LYS A 182 7.58 -14.29 -18.22
N ILE A 183 7.34 -15.33 -17.43
CA ILE A 183 7.00 -15.19 -16.01
C ILE A 183 8.28 -14.90 -15.23
N TYR A 184 8.32 -13.78 -14.49
CA TYR A 184 9.44 -13.37 -13.64
C TYR A 184 9.08 -13.28 -12.16
N ALA A 185 7.78 -13.20 -11.87
CA ALA A 185 7.31 -13.02 -10.50
C ALA A 185 6.30 -14.07 -10.10
N VAL A 186 6.17 -14.29 -8.80
CA VAL A 186 4.98 -14.86 -8.19
C VAL A 186 4.18 -13.76 -7.53
N ALA A 187 2.86 -13.89 -7.53
CA ALA A 187 1.95 -12.99 -6.84
C ALA A 187 0.69 -13.74 -6.43
N SER A 188 0.04 -13.27 -5.38
CA SER A 188 -1.28 -13.73 -5.00
C SER A 188 -2.36 -12.72 -5.39
N LEU A 189 -3.58 -13.22 -5.53
CA LEU A 189 -4.73 -12.40 -5.83
C LEU A 189 -5.12 -11.53 -4.64
N ARG A 190 -5.41 -10.28 -4.90
CA ARG A 190 -6.09 -9.40 -3.97
C ARG A 190 -7.60 -9.63 -4.13
N ASN A 191 -8.23 -10.27 -3.16
CA ASN A 191 -9.66 -10.59 -3.24
C ASN A 191 -10.55 -9.35 -3.11
N THR A 192 -10.13 -8.37 -2.31
CA THR A 192 -10.86 -7.12 -2.14
C THR A 192 -10.26 -6.06 -3.06
N ARG A 193 -10.92 -5.78 -4.18
CA ARG A 193 -10.45 -4.80 -5.17
C ARG A 193 -10.81 -3.38 -4.79
N ALA A 194 -12.01 -3.15 -4.30
CA ALA A 194 -12.47 -1.83 -3.90
C ALA A 194 -12.33 -1.65 -2.38
N LEU A 195 -11.34 -0.87 -1.99
CA LEU A 195 -11.01 -0.62 -0.58
C LEU A 195 -11.50 0.73 -0.06
N THR A 196 -11.92 1.64 -0.95
CA THR A 196 -12.36 2.99 -0.59
C THR A 196 -13.88 3.10 -0.68
N THR A 197 -14.44 3.95 0.15
CA THR A 197 -15.86 4.28 0.14
C THR A 197 -16.10 5.70 0.65
N VAL A 198 -17.31 6.18 0.54
CA VAL A 198 -17.76 7.42 1.16
C VAL A 198 -18.82 7.07 2.20
N TRP A 199 -18.58 7.49 3.42
CA TRP A 199 -19.48 7.26 4.54
C TRP A 199 -20.39 8.47 4.78
N VAL A 200 -21.64 8.24 5.20
CA VAL A 200 -22.56 9.30 5.57
C VAL A 200 -23.24 9.01 6.89
N ARG A 201 -23.49 10.05 7.66
CA ARG A 201 -24.30 10.04 8.88
C ARG A 201 -25.77 9.80 8.52
N GLN A 202 -26.23 8.56 8.65
CA GLN A 202 -27.63 8.18 8.40
C GLN A 202 -28.57 8.89 9.38
N ASP A 203 -28.19 9.02 10.63
CA ASP A 203 -28.98 9.73 11.64
C ASP A 203 -29.18 11.21 11.31
N TRP A 204 -28.21 11.86 10.63
CA TRP A 204 -28.38 13.24 10.14
C TRP A 204 -29.30 13.31 8.92
N LEU A 205 -29.19 12.33 8.01
CA LEU A 205 -30.12 12.23 6.89
C LEU A 205 -31.54 12.04 7.38
N ASP A 206 -31.79 11.12 8.32
CA ASP A 206 -33.09 10.85 8.90
C ASP A 206 -33.68 12.10 9.58
N LYS A 207 -32.87 12.79 10.41
CA LYS A 207 -33.26 14.03 11.09
C LYS A 207 -33.71 15.13 10.13
N LEU A 208 -33.01 15.26 9.01
CA LEU A 208 -33.28 16.27 7.99
C LEU A 208 -34.22 15.80 6.88
N GLN A 209 -34.74 14.57 6.96
CA GLN A 209 -35.60 13.93 5.97
C GLN A 209 -34.97 13.87 4.57
N LEU A 210 -33.67 13.62 4.52
CA LEU A 210 -32.90 13.46 3.31
C LEU A 210 -32.67 11.98 3.01
N LYS A 211 -32.37 11.66 1.73
CA LYS A 211 -31.98 10.32 1.30
C LYS A 211 -30.46 10.24 1.12
N VAL A 212 -29.94 9.02 1.11
CA VAL A 212 -28.57 8.77 0.66
C VAL A 212 -28.44 9.27 -0.79
N PRO A 213 -27.45 10.12 -1.11
CA PRO A 213 -27.32 10.72 -2.44
C PRO A 213 -26.94 9.66 -3.48
N THR A 214 -27.48 9.81 -4.69
CA THR A 214 -27.23 8.94 -5.85
C THR A 214 -26.56 9.67 -7.01
N THR A 215 -26.54 11.00 -6.97
CA THR A 215 -25.83 11.84 -7.94
C THR A 215 -24.88 12.80 -7.23
N ILE A 216 -23.91 13.35 -7.99
CA ILE A 216 -22.95 14.31 -7.44
C ILE A 216 -23.65 15.59 -6.97
N GLU A 217 -24.73 16.01 -7.64
CA GLU A 217 -25.54 17.16 -7.28
C GLU A 217 -26.28 16.91 -5.95
N GLU A 218 -26.88 15.74 -5.79
CA GLU A 218 -27.52 15.33 -4.53
C GLU A 218 -26.51 15.26 -3.38
N LEU A 219 -25.29 14.81 -3.63
CA LEU A 219 -24.20 14.80 -2.63
C LEU A 219 -23.89 16.23 -2.14
N VAL A 220 -23.81 17.18 -3.07
CA VAL A 220 -23.59 18.60 -2.74
C VAL A 220 -24.78 19.17 -1.97
N ASP A 221 -26.02 18.85 -2.35
CA ASP A 221 -27.23 19.32 -1.66
C ASP A 221 -27.34 18.76 -0.23
N VAL A 222 -26.99 17.49 -0.02
CA VAL A 222 -26.86 16.89 1.32
C VAL A 222 -25.80 17.63 2.14
N ALA A 223 -24.63 17.90 1.55
CA ALA A 223 -23.57 18.65 2.23
C ALA A 223 -24.02 20.07 2.60
N ARG A 224 -24.72 20.80 1.71
CA ARG A 224 -25.31 22.11 2.02
C ARG A 224 -26.28 22.04 3.18
N ALA A 225 -27.17 21.02 3.18
CA ALA A 225 -28.12 20.83 4.27
C ALA A 225 -27.41 20.54 5.61
N PHE A 226 -26.33 19.77 5.60
CA PHE A 226 -25.52 19.54 6.81
C PHE A 226 -24.84 20.81 7.32
N ARG A 227 -24.37 21.68 6.43
CA ARG A 227 -23.82 22.99 6.82
C ARG A 227 -24.87 23.91 7.44
N ASP A 228 -26.07 23.96 6.87
CA ASP A 228 -27.02 25.04 7.14
C ASP A 228 -28.06 24.70 8.21
N LYS A 229 -28.33 23.38 8.49
CA LYS A 229 -29.48 22.94 9.27
C LYS A 229 -29.15 22.33 10.64
N ASP A 230 -27.97 22.54 11.18
CA ASP A 230 -27.55 22.04 12.51
C ASP A 230 -27.95 20.56 12.75
N PRO A 231 -27.38 19.61 11.98
CA PRO A 231 -27.78 18.21 12.06
C PRO A 231 -27.35 17.54 13.37
N ASP A 232 -26.27 17.99 14.02
CA ASP A 232 -25.84 17.50 15.33
C ASP A 232 -26.68 18.06 16.48
N GLY A 233 -27.42 19.16 16.26
CA GLY A 233 -28.41 19.71 17.21
C GLY A 233 -27.75 20.44 18.37
N ASN A 234 -26.54 20.92 18.21
CA ASN A 234 -25.81 21.61 19.26
C ASN A 234 -26.11 23.15 19.32
N GLY A 235 -26.89 23.65 18.38
CA GLY A 235 -27.27 25.08 18.28
C GLY A 235 -26.15 25.97 17.73
N GLN A 236 -25.05 25.39 17.20
CA GLN A 236 -23.91 26.11 16.66
C GLN A 236 -23.77 25.83 15.16
N LYS A 237 -23.24 26.78 14.41
CA LYS A 237 -22.88 26.60 12.99
C LYS A 237 -21.43 26.17 12.87
N ASP A 238 -21.08 24.99 13.40
CA ASP A 238 -19.72 24.50 13.46
C ASP A 238 -19.54 23.15 12.75
N THR A 239 -20.56 22.71 12.02
CA THR A 239 -20.52 21.51 11.18
C THR A 239 -19.66 21.75 9.94
N VAL A 240 -18.71 20.86 9.69
CA VAL A 240 -17.98 20.73 8.43
C VAL A 240 -18.60 19.59 7.64
N PRO A 241 -19.39 19.83 6.58
CA PRO A 241 -20.22 18.78 5.96
C PRO A 241 -19.41 17.56 5.48
N ILE A 242 -18.27 17.81 4.85
CA ILE A 242 -17.43 16.77 4.25
C ILE A 242 -16.07 16.75 4.95
N ALA A 243 -15.78 15.68 5.66
CA ALA A 243 -14.45 15.36 6.11
C ALA A 243 -13.68 14.67 4.95
N GLY A 244 -12.88 15.47 4.26
CA GLY A 244 -12.05 15.05 3.14
C GLY A 244 -10.75 15.83 3.13
N SER A 245 -9.79 15.39 2.32
CA SER A 245 -8.53 16.09 2.09
C SER A 245 -8.12 15.99 0.63
N LEU A 246 -7.18 16.83 0.18
CA LEU A 246 -6.64 16.76 -1.18
C LEU A 246 -6.04 15.38 -1.49
N ALA A 247 -5.56 14.66 -0.49
CA ALA A 247 -5.03 13.32 -0.67
C ALA A 247 -6.09 12.28 -1.08
N TYR A 248 -7.39 12.55 -0.87
CA TYR A 248 -8.50 11.75 -1.41
C TYR A 248 -9.04 12.26 -2.76
N THR A 249 -8.34 13.17 -3.43
CA THR A 249 -8.65 13.57 -4.81
C THR A 249 -8.91 12.37 -5.72
N PRO A 250 -8.16 11.24 -5.64
CA PRO A 250 -8.43 10.08 -6.48
C PRO A 250 -9.85 9.54 -6.43
N ILE A 251 -10.53 9.58 -5.28
CA ILE A 251 -11.94 9.16 -5.18
C ILE A 251 -12.83 10.07 -6.02
N ILE A 252 -12.57 11.39 -6.00
CA ILE A 252 -13.31 12.37 -6.80
C ILE A 252 -12.99 12.16 -8.28
N GLU A 253 -11.72 11.97 -8.63
CA GLU A 253 -11.27 11.70 -9.99
C GLU A 253 -11.95 10.46 -10.57
N ASP A 254 -12.12 9.40 -9.78
CA ASP A 254 -12.83 8.19 -10.20
C ASP A 254 -14.28 8.47 -10.55
N LEU A 255 -15.00 9.23 -9.74
CA LEU A 255 -16.40 9.59 -10.02
C LEU A 255 -16.57 10.28 -11.38
N PHE A 256 -15.53 11.00 -11.83
CA PHE A 256 -15.50 11.66 -13.15
C PHE A 256 -14.77 10.83 -14.22
N PHE A 257 -14.43 9.56 -13.97
CA PHE A 257 -13.69 8.71 -14.91
C PHE A 257 -12.34 9.32 -15.34
N ALA A 258 -11.64 9.98 -14.42
CA ALA A 258 -10.47 10.80 -14.72
C ALA A 258 -9.36 10.65 -13.67
N ARG A 259 -9.13 9.43 -13.17
CA ARG A 259 -8.04 9.18 -12.21
C ARG A 259 -6.70 9.71 -12.74
N GLY A 260 -6.09 10.60 -12.00
CA GLY A 260 -5.04 11.48 -12.49
C GLY A 260 -3.79 10.78 -13.03
N TRP A 261 -3.39 9.66 -12.45
CA TRP A 261 -2.18 8.91 -12.88
C TRP A 261 -2.48 7.67 -13.73
N ASP A 262 -3.77 7.38 -14.03
CA ASP A 262 -4.13 6.30 -14.94
C ASP A 262 -4.10 6.77 -16.39
N TRP A 263 -4.04 5.83 -17.30
CA TRP A 263 -4.09 6.05 -18.72
C TRP A 263 -5.40 5.53 -19.28
N PHE A 264 -6.05 6.33 -20.10
CA PHE A 264 -7.34 6.03 -20.69
C PHE A 264 -7.25 5.98 -22.22
N MET A 265 -7.92 5.00 -22.81
CA MET A 265 -8.03 4.90 -24.27
C MET A 265 -9.17 5.81 -24.76
N GLU A 266 -8.81 6.96 -25.35
CA GLU A 266 -9.75 7.94 -25.90
C GLU A 266 -9.49 8.09 -27.40
N ASP A 267 -10.49 7.80 -28.22
CA ASP A 267 -10.40 7.89 -29.69
C ASP A 267 -9.17 7.19 -30.29
N GLY A 268 -8.82 6.03 -29.75
CA GLY A 268 -7.68 5.22 -30.21
C GLY A 268 -6.30 5.73 -29.75
N LYS A 269 -6.25 6.63 -28.77
CA LYS A 269 -5.00 7.15 -28.16
C LYS A 269 -5.04 7.00 -26.67
N LEU A 270 -3.88 6.70 -26.08
CA LEU A 270 -3.72 6.76 -24.64
C LEU A 270 -3.57 8.22 -24.18
N VAL A 271 -4.42 8.60 -23.24
CA VAL A 271 -4.43 9.93 -22.61
C VAL A 271 -4.21 9.77 -21.12
N TYR A 272 -3.26 10.51 -20.56
CA TYR A 272 -3.01 10.55 -19.12
C TYR A 272 -4.17 11.23 -18.38
N GLY A 273 -4.65 10.66 -17.29
CA GLY A 273 -5.91 11.03 -16.64
C GLY A 273 -6.08 12.52 -16.35
N ASN A 274 -5.01 13.19 -15.86
CA ASN A 274 -5.02 14.62 -15.60
C ASN A 274 -5.17 15.50 -16.88
N LEU A 275 -5.01 14.93 -18.07
CA LEU A 275 -5.10 15.64 -19.36
C LEU A 275 -6.42 15.39 -20.09
N LEU A 276 -7.30 14.57 -19.52
CA LEU A 276 -8.63 14.35 -20.07
C LEU A 276 -9.46 15.63 -20.00
N ASP A 277 -10.26 15.90 -21.02
CA ASP A 277 -11.14 17.09 -21.04
C ASP A 277 -12.05 17.14 -19.81
N ARG A 278 -12.53 15.99 -19.37
CA ARG A 278 -13.37 15.86 -18.17
C ARG A 278 -12.65 16.12 -16.85
N TYR A 279 -11.32 16.23 -16.82
CA TYR A 279 -10.57 16.59 -15.60
C TYR A 279 -10.91 18.01 -15.11
N LYS A 280 -11.34 18.91 -15.99
CA LYS A 280 -11.86 20.22 -15.59
C LYS A 280 -13.07 20.14 -14.67
N ASP A 281 -13.91 19.10 -14.81
CA ASP A 281 -15.06 18.90 -13.94
C ASP A 281 -14.65 18.41 -12.54
N VAL A 282 -13.55 17.63 -12.44
CA VAL A 282 -12.90 17.30 -11.16
C VAL A 282 -12.47 18.58 -10.45
N LEU A 283 -11.78 19.47 -11.18
CA LEU A 283 -11.34 20.77 -10.64
C LEU A 283 -12.52 21.66 -10.25
N ALA A 284 -13.60 21.66 -11.04
CA ALA A 284 -14.82 22.41 -10.76
C ALA A 284 -15.50 21.95 -9.48
N PHE A 285 -15.62 20.63 -9.30
CA PHE A 285 -16.20 20.07 -8.08
C PHE A 285 -15.37 20.40 -6.83
N GLN A 286 -14.05 20.22 -6.89
CA GLN A 286 -13.17 20.54 -5.77
C GLN A 286 -13.22 22.03 -5.40
N LYS A 287 -13.24 22.92 -6.40
CA LYS A 287 -13.40 24.34 -6.19
C LYS A 287 -14.76 24.66 -5.56
N GLN A 288 -15.84 24.07 -6.06
CA GLN A 288 -17.20 24.27 -5.55
C GLN A 288 -17.31 23.90 -4.08
N VAL A 289 -16.87 22.70 -3.68
CA VAL A 289 -17.00 22.28 -2.28
C VAL A 289 -16.16 23.14 -1.33
N TYR A 290 -15.03 23.68 -1.81
CA TYR A 290 -14.21 24.61 -1.04
C TYR A 290 -14.83 26.01 -0.95
N ASP A 291 -15.23 26.61 -2.08
CA ASP A 291 -15.82 27.96 -2.15
C ASP A 291 -17.13 28.04 -1.36
N GLU A 292 -17.93 26.98 -1.36
CA GLU A 292 -19.17 26.91 -0.58
C GLU A 292 -18.95 26.57 0.90
N GLY A 293 -17.70 26.33 1.34
CA GLY A 293 -17.39 25.95 2.73
C GLY A 293 -17.97 24.60 3.14
N LEU A 294 -18.03 23.65 2.21
CA LEU A 294 -18.50 22.28 2.46
C LEU A 294 -17.40 21.35 2.97
N VAL A 295 -16.13 21.78 2.85
CA VAL A 295 -14.94 21.13 3.39
C VAL A 295 -14.21 22.06 4.36
N ASP A 296 -13.32 21.50 5.18
CA ASP A 296 -12.48 22.27 6.11
C ASP A 296 -11.50 23.18 5.36
N LYS A 297 -11.09 24.27 6.00
CA LYS A 297 -10.10 25.20 5.45
C LYS A 297 -8.72 24.56 5.24
N GLU A 298 -8.41 23.53 6.04
CA GLU A 298 -7.18 22.76 5.94
C GLU A 298 -7.25 21.63 4.89
N TYR A 299 -8.34 21.53 4.13
CA TYR A 299 -8.54 20.52 3.09
C TYR A 299 -7.33 20.31 2.18
N LEU A 300 -6.66 21.40 1.77
CA LEU A 300 -5.49 21.35 0.89
C LEU A 300 -4.18 21.00 1.61
N THR A 301 -4.12 21.13 2.90
CA THR A 301 -2.88 20.98 3.71
C THR A 301 -2.89 19.74 4.57
N ASP A 302 -4.02 19.07 4.74
CA ASP A 302 -4.17 17.83 5.50
C ASP A 302 -3.64 16.62 4.70
N LYS A 303 -2.30 16.49 4.65
CA LYS A 303 -1.62 15.45 3.86
C LYS A 303 -1.61 14.07 4.52
N ASN A 304 -1.84 14.01 5.82
CA ASN A 304 -1.80 12.77 6.61
C ASN A 304 -3.16 12.36 7.17
N PHE A 305 -4.24 12.96 6.66
CA PHE A 305 -5.64 12.68 7.03
C PHE A 305 -6.01 12.99 8.49
N ALA A 306 -5.11 13.61 9.26
CA ALA A 306 -5.32 13.83 10.69
C ALA A 306 -6.50 14.79 10.95
N ARG A 307 -6.63 15.85 10.16
CA ARG A 307 -7.71 16.83 10.31
C ARG A 307 -9.07 16.25 9.93
N GLN A 308 -9.14 15.57 8.79
CA GLN A 308 -10.40 14.94 8.38
C GLN A 308 -10.85 13.84 9.35
N GLN A 309 -9.93 13.02 9.85
CA GLN A 309 -10.22 12.00 10.87
C GLN A 309 -10.69 12.65 12.17
N GLN A 310 -10.07 13.73 12.61
CA GLN A 310 -10.49 14.48 13.79
C GLN A 310 -11.93 15.00 13.64
N LEU A 311 -12.28 15.62 12.51
CA LEU A 311 -13.62 16.12 12.23
C LEU A 311 -14.67 15.00 12.29
N TRP A 312 -14.34 13.84 11.73
CA TRP A 312 -15.21 12.67 11.77
C TRP A 312 -15.37 12.12 13.18
N VAL A 313 -14.29 11.78 13.85
CA VAL A 313 -14.29 11.17 15.20
C VAL A 313 -14.98 12.08 16.23
N THR A 314 -14.85 13.40 16.11
CA THR A 314 -15.51 14.36 17.02
C THR A 314 -16.97 14.64 16.65
N GLY A 315 -17.50 14.02 15.59
CA GLY A 315 -18.89 14.19 15.17
C GLY A 315 -19.21 15.50 14.49
N LYS A 316 -18.19 16.25 14.04
CA LYS A 316 -18.34 17.53 13.34
C LYS A 316 -18.60 17.37 11.84
N ALA A 317 -18.41 16.19 11.28
CA ALA A 317 -18.63 15.92 9.88
C ALA A 317 -19.77 14.92 9.64
N GLY A 318 -20.49 15.09 8.53
CA GLY A 318 -21.60 14.24 8.11
C GLY A 318 -21.26 13.28 6.98
N ILE A 319 -20.26 13.61 6.16
CA ILE A 319 -19.76 12.79 5.05
C ILE A 319 -18.26 12.59 5.26
N TYR A 320 -17.77 11.36 5.06
CA TYR A 320 -16.37 11.01 5.32
C TYR A 320 -15.81 10.14 4.20
N PHE A 321 -14.73 10.60 3.59
CA PHE A 321 -13.96 9.85 2.58
C PHE A 321 -12.91 8.99 3.27
N GLU A 322 -13.05 7.66 3.17
CA GLU A 322 -12.19 6.73 3.91
C GLU A 322 -12.19 5.34 3.25
N TYR A 323 -11.38 4.45 3.78
CA TYR A 323 -11.41 3.04 3.43
C TYR A 323 -12.68 2.34 3.97
N VAL A 324 -13.07 1.23 3.31
CA VAL A 324 -14.17 0.36 3.79
C VAL A 324 -13.96 -0.13 5.21
N THR A 325 -12.72 -0.19 5.67
CA THR A 325 -12.37 -0.61 7.03
C THR A 325 -12.68 0.44 8.09
N MET A 326 -12.74 1.74 7.76
CA MET A 326 -12.97 2.84 8.72
C MET A 326 -12.34 2.56 10.11
N ALA A 327 -11.02 2.49 10.16
CA ALA A 327 -10.30 2.11 11.39
C ALA A 327 -10.63 3.00 12.61
N SER A 328 -11.08 4.23 12.36
CA SER A 328 -11.50 5.20 13.39
C SER A 328 -12.91 4.97 13.96
N PHE A 329 -13.64 3.93 13.50
CA PHE A 329 -15.03 3.71 13.95
C PHE A 329 -15.21 3.51 15.45
N PRO A 330 -14.36 2.76 16.18
CA PRO A 330 -14.49 2.63 17.62
C PRO A 330 -14.41 3.96 18.36
N ASP A 331 -13.45 4.82 17.99
CA ASP A 331 -13.30 6.16 18.56
C ASP A 331 -14.46 7.08 18.17
N PHE A 332 -14.94 6.96 16.92
CA PHE A 332 -16.14 7.66 16.46
C PHE A 332 -17.37 7.30 17.31
N LYS A 333 -17.62 6.02 17.54
CA LYS A 333 -18.78 5.55 18.35
C LYS A 333 -18.67 5.95 19.81
N LYS A 334 -17.46 5.94 20.38
CA LYS A 334 -17.21 6.39 21.75
C LYS A 334 -17.64 7.85 21.94
N ASN A 335 -17.33 8.71 20.97
CA ASN A 335 -17.69 10.13 21.02
C ASN A 335 -19.13 10.41 20.55
N ASN A 336 -19.69 9.53 19.72
CA ASN A 336 -21.02 9.69 19.09
C ASN A 336 -21.84 8.40 19.28
N PRO A 337 -22.24 8.01 20.50
CA PRO A 337 -22.81 6.68 20.78
C PRO A 337 -24.09 6.38 20.00
N ASN A 338 -24.90 7.40 19.70
CA ASN A 338 -26.17 7.27 18.98
C ASN A 338 -26.05 7.45 17.45
N ALA A 339 -24.86 7.79 16.95
CA ALA A 339 -24.65 7.99 15.53
C ALA A 339 -24.83 6.69 14.74
N LYS A 340 -25.47 6.81 13.58
CA LYS A 340 -25.61 5.74 12.58
C LYS A 340 -24.88 6.15 11.31
N VAL A 341 -24.12 5.24 10.71
CA VAL A 341 -23.39 5.49 9.47
C VAL A 341 -23.71 4.42 8.45
N VAL A 342 -23.75 4.82 7.18
CA VAL A 342 -23.91 3.91 6.04
C VAL A 342 -22.93 4.29 4.93
N PRO A 343 -22.52 3.35 4.06
CA PRO A 343 -21.75 3.69 2.87
C PRO A 343 -22.64 4.37 1.85
N ILE A 344 -22.11 5.36 1.14
CA ILE A 344 -22.74 5.94 -0.05
C ILE A 344 -22.30 5.10 -1.25
N PRO A 345 -23.21 4.50 -2.04
CA PRO A 345 -22.86 3.95 -3.34
C PRO A 345 -22.22 5.03 -4.24
N PRO A 346 -21.30 4.66 -5.16
CA PRO A 346 -20.75 5.64 -6.06
C PRO A 346 -21.81 6.46 -6.76
N VAL A 347 -21.73 7.78 -6.57
CA VAL A 347 -22.73 8.72 -7.12
C VAL A 347 -22.52 8.92 -8.62
N ALA A 348 -23.61 9.04 -9.36
CA ALA A 348 -23.55 9.31 -10.79
C ALA A 348 -23.11 10.76 -11.06
N THR A 349 -22.33 10.94 -12.12
CA THR A 349 -22.01 12.23 -12.73
C THR A 349 -22.62 12.30 -14.13
N LYS A 350 -22.44 13.39 -14.86
CA LYS A 350 -22.85 13.49 -16.29
C LYS A 350 -22.16 12.45 -17.18
N TYR A 351 -21.11 11.79 -16.70
CA TYR A 351 -20.38 10.73 -17.40
C TYR A 351 -20.91 9.32 -17.06
N GLY A 352 -21.86 9.20 -16.15
CA GLY A 352 -22.39 7.94 -15.64
C GLY A 352 -21.93 7.65 -14.22
N THR A 353 -22.03 6.37 -13.81
CA THR A 353 -21.59 5.89 -12.49
C THR A 353 -20.32 5.08 -12.64
N ASN A 354 -19.27 5.46 -11.92
CA ASN A 354 -18.02 4.74 -11.81
C ASN A 354 -17.71 4.42 -10.34
N GLY A 355 -17.14 3.27 -10.07
CA GLY A 355 -16.73 2.88 -8.73
C GLY A 355 -15.69 3.82 -8.14
N TYR A 356 -15.59 3.79 -6.81
CA TYR A 356 -14.42 4.36 -6.14
C TYR A 356 -13.21 3.50 -6.46
N GLN A 357 -12.03 3.92 -6.07
CA GLN A 357 -10.76 3.27 -6.40
C GLN A 357 -10.79 1.73 -6.45
N GLU A 358 -10.44 1.15 -7.59
CA GLU A 358 -10.16 -0.27 -7.73
C GLU A 358 -8.65 -0.52 -7.63
N GLU A 359 -8.26 -1.39 -6.72
CA GLU A 359 -6.90 -1.87 -6.60
C GLU A 359 -6.54 -2.85 -7.74
N VAL A 360 -5.25 -2.96 -8.02
CA VAL A 360 -4.77 -3.99 -8.96
C VAL A 360 -5.06 -5.40 -8.42
N PRO A 361 -5.31 -6.40 -9.30
CA PRO A 361 -5.61 -7.75 -8.86
C PRO A 361 -4.52 -8.41 -8.04
N ASN A 362 -3.26 -8.10 -8.32
CA ASN A 362 -2.16 -8.66 -7.56
C ASN A 362 -1.95 -7.95 -6.22
N TYR A 363 -1.49 -8.71 -5.23
CA TYR A 363 -0.95 -8.20 -3.99
C TYR A 363 0.56 -7.94 -4.15
N LEU A 364 1.39 -8.48 -3.26
CA LEU A 364 2.83 -8.41 -3.36
C LEU A 364 3.33 -9.17 -4.60
N LEU A 365 4.35 -8.64 -5.25
CA LEU A 365 5.08 -9.29 -6.33
C LEU A 365 6.43 -9.72 -5.79
N THR A 366 6.82 -10.98 -6.02
CA THR A 366 8.12 -11.52 -5.61
C THR A 366 8.88 -12.02 -6.84
N VAL A 367 10.00 -11.39 -7.15
CA VAL A 367 10.91 -11.79 -8.25
C VAL A 367 12.13 -12.55 -7.72
N PHE A 368 12.75 -13.31 -8.60
CA PHE A 368 13.81 -14.27 -8.28
C PHE A 368 15.16 -13.72 -8.76
N ASN A 369 16.09 -13.52 -7.81
CA ASN A 369 17.45 -13.05 -8.11
C ASN A 369 18.13 -13.98 -9.12
N LYS A 370 18.77 -13.43 -10.13
CA LYS A 370 19.50 -14.23 -11.13
C LYS A 370 20.59 -15.14 -10.54
N ASN A 371 21.12 -14.77 -9.38
CA ASN A 371 22.20 -15.51 -8.70
C ASN A 371 21.67 -16.57 -7.72
N MET A 372 20.36 -16.70 -7.55
CA MET A 372 19.74 -17.70 -6.68
C MET A 372 20.20 -19.10 -7.06
N LYS A 373 20.58 -19.92 -6.06
CA LYS A 373 21.12 -21.26 -6.25
C LYS A 373 20.08 -22.37 -6.05
N SER A 374 19.01 -22.10 -5.32
CA SER A 374 18.03 -23.10 -4.89
C SER A 374 16.61 -22.71 -5.26
N PRO A 375 16.25 -22.71 -6.57
CA PRO A 375 14.86 -22.47 -6.99
C PRO A 375 13.88 -23.51 -6.43
N GLU A 376 14.33 -24.75 -6.22
CA GLU A 376 13.54 -25.80 -5.55
C GLU A 376 13.15 -25.37 -4.13
N ALA A 377 14.08 -24.85 -3.32
CA ALA A 377 13.79 -24.37 -1.98
C ALA A 377 12.80 -23.20 -1.99
N ALA A 378 12.95 -22.26 -2.93
CA ALA A 378 12.05 -21.14 -3.08
C ALA A 378 10.62 -21.61 -3.36
N PHE A 379 10.41 -22.49 -4.33
CA PHE A 379 9.07 -22.99 -4.63
C PHE A 379 8.50 -23.90 -3.54
N LYS A 380 9.34 -24.70 -2.86
CA LYS A 380 8.89 -25.48 -1.71
C LYS A 380 8.34 -24.55 -0.61
N PHE A 381 9.03 -23.45 -0.30
CA PHE A 381 8.59 -22.46 0.69
C PHE A 381 7.33 -21.74 0.27
N LEU A 382 7.25 -21.28 -0.99
CA LEU A 382 6.09 -20.56 -1.53
C LEU A 382 4.84 -21.44 -1.63
N ASP A 383 4.99 -22.68 -2.07
CA ASP A 383 3.90 -23.66 -2.13
C ASP A 383 3.38 -23.99 -0.73
N TRP A 384 4.27 -24.22 0.25
CA TRP A 384 3.90 -24.43 1.63
C TRP A 384 3.16 -23.21 2.21
N MET A 385 3.67 -21.98 1.97
CA MET A 385 3.04 -20.76 2.46
C MET A 385 1.62 -20.61 1.93
N LEU A 386 1.41 -20.90 0.66
CA LEU A 386 0.10 -20.77 0.02
C LEU A 386 -0.88 -21.88 0.45
N ALA A 387 -0.41 -23.11 0.68
CA ALA A 387 -1.25 -24.24 1.06
C ALA A 387 -1.52 -24.28 2.56
N ASP A 388 -0.48 -24.36 3.39
CA ASP A 388 -0.55 -24.77 4.78
C ASP A 388 -0.17 -23.65 5.78
N GLY A 389 0.76 -22.75 5.39
CA GLY A 389 1.31 -21.74 6.29
C GLY A 389 0.44 -20.51 6.50
N TRP A 390 -0.56 -20.31 5.66
CA TRP A 390 -1.32 -19.06 5.60
C TRP A 390 -2.08 -18.71 6.89
N ASP A 391 -2.88 -19.64 7.40
CA ASP A 391 -3.77 -19.37 8.55
C ASP A 391 -2.94 -19.01 9.80
N ASP A 392 -1.85 -19.75 10.05
CA ASP A 392 -1.01 -19.55 11.23
C ASP A 392 -0.15 -18.27 11.14
N ILE A 393 0.40 -17.95 9.98
CA ILE A 393 1.14 -16.68 9.77
C ILE A 393 0.20 -15.48 9.91
N THR A 394 -1.10 -15.65 9.59
CA THR A 394 -2.08 -14.56 9.61
C THR A 394 -2.74 -14.38 10.96
N SER A 395 -3.10 -15.49 11.61
CA SER A 395 -3.98 -15.48 12.79
C SER A 395 -3.29 -16.00 14.05
N GLY A 396 -2.05 -16.50 13.92
CA GLY A 396 -1.34 -17.18 14.99
C GLY A 396 -1.73 -18.65 15.07
N GLN A 397 -1.36 -19.31 16.16
CA GLN A 397 -1.63 -20.73 16.38
C GLN A 397 -3.04 -20.96 16.92
N GLU A 398 -3.77 -21.91 16.33
CA GLU A 398 -5.09 -22.30 16.81
C GLU A 398 -5.06 -22.77 18.27
N GLY A 399 -6.04 -22.33 19.05
CA GLY A 399 -6.10 -22.61 20.50
C GLY A 399 -5.17 -21.75 21.38
N VAL A 400 -4.25 -21.00 20.79
CA VAL A 400 -3.31 -20.09 21.49
C VAL A 400 -3.65 -18.62 21.22
N HIS A 401 -3.82 -18.26 19.95
CA HIS A 401 -4.06 -16.88 19.50
C HIS A 401 -5.47 -16.72 18.91
N TYR A 402 -6.00 -17.77 18.28
CA TYR A 402 -7.32 -17.76 17.71
C TYR A 402 -8.07 -19.07 17.94
N GLN A 403 -9.38 -19.04 17.71
CA GLN A 403 -10.22 -20.23 17.63
C GLN A 403 -11.04 -20.14 16.32
N LYS A 404 -11.36 -21.29 15.72
CA LYS A 404 -12.23 -21.32 14.55
C LYS A 404 -13.70 -21.24 14.94
N VAL A 405 -14.39 -20.22 14.44
CA VAL A 405 -15.84 -20.06 14.50
C VAL A 405 -16.40 -20.25 13.11
N ASN A 406 -17.18 -21.31 12.90
CA ASN A 406 -17.67 -21.69 11.56
C ASN A 406 -16.55 -21.81 10.50
N GLY A 407 -15.37 -22.31 10.93
CA GLY A 407 -14.21 -22.46 10.03
C GLY A 407 -13.39 -21.18 9.83
N ILE A 408 -13.78 -20.04 10.43
CA ILE A 408 -13.10 -18.75 10.31
C ILE A 408 -12.26 -18.52 11.57
N PRO A 409 -10.96 -18.19 11.45
CA PRO A 409 -10.12 -17.82 12.59
C PRO A 409 -10.65 -16.54 13.26
N VAL A 410 -10.91 -16.59 14.55
CA VAL A 410 -11.34 -15.46 15.38
C VAL A 410 -10.33 -15.28 16.52
N VAL A 411 -9.69 -14.12 16.58
CA VAL A 411 -8.68 -13.80 17.60
C VAL A 411 -9.32 -13.83 18.99
N SER A 412 -8.71 -14.59 19.89
CA SER A 412 -9.22 -14.81 21.26
C SER A 412 -8.78 -13.70 22.22
N ASP A 413 -7.58 -13.17 22.03
CA ASP A 413 -6.94 -12.14 22.85
C ASP A 413 -6.22 -11.14 21.92
N THR A 414 -6.79 -9.95 21.79
CA THR A 414 -6.29 -8.91 20.88
C THR A 414 -4.92 -8.37 21.32
N ASP A 415 -4.66 -8.22 22.61
CA ASP A 415 -3.39 -7.70 23.11
C ASP A 415 -2.27 -8.70 22.86
N LYS A 416 -2.53 -9.97 23.15
CA LYS A 416 -1.61 -11.06 22.84
C LYS A 416 -1.36 -11.18 21.33
N PHE A 417 -2.41 -11.11 20.51
CA PHE A 417 -2.30 -11.12 19.05
C PHE A 417 -1.43 -9.96 18.54
N ASN A 418 -1.69 -8.74 19.00
CA ASN A 418 -0.94 -7.55 18.56
C ASN A 418 0.55 -7.65 18.90
N LYS A 419 0.88 -8.26 20.05
CA LYS A 419 2.24 -8.44 20.50
C LYS A 419 2.97 -9.59 19.80
N GLU A 420 2.33 -10.75 19.70
CA GLU A 420 2.98 -12.01 19.35
C GLU A 420 2.78 -12.42 17.87
N VAL A 421 1.74 -11.90 17.19
CA VAL A 421 1.31 -12.37 15.86
C VAL A 421 1.27 -11.26 14.82
N ALA A 422 0.80 -10.06 15.13
CA ALA A 422 0.49 -9.04 14.14
C ALA A 422 1.65 -8.73 13.17
N TYR A 423 2.89 -8.78 13.64
CA TYR A 423 4.08 -8.56 12.82
C TYR A 423 4.36 -9.74 11.87
N ALA A 424 3.87 -10.96 12.16
CA ALA A 424 4.07 -12.12 11.29
C ALA A 424 3.42 -11.92 9.92
N SER A 425 2.42 -11.03 9.85
CA SER A 425 1.80 -10.64 8.59
C SER A 425 2.78 -10.09 7.54
N GLU A 426 3.93 -9.60 7.93
CA GLU A 426 4.93 -9.09 6.97
C GLU A 426 5.69 -10.22 6.25
N TYR A 427 5.73 -11.46 6.79
CA TYR A 427 6.38 -12.61 6.15
C TYR A 427 5.60 -13.21 4.97
N ARG A 428 4.38 -12.75 4.74
CA ARG A 428 3.49 -13.30 3.70
C ARG A 428 3.93 -12.86 2.31
N LEU A 429 4.83 -13.60 1.69
CA LEU A 429 5.25 -13.39 0.29
C LEU A 429 4.12 -13.73 -0.70
N LEU A 430 3.33 -14.74 -0.37
CA LEU A 430 2.04 -15.06 -1.00
C LEU A 430 0.92 -14.90 0.02
N HIS A 431 -0.29 -14.67 -0.45
CA HIS A 431 -1.38 -14.15 0.34
C HIS A 431 -2.71 -14.76 -0.12
N GLN A 432 -3.52 -15.20 0.82
CA GLN A 432 -4.91 -15.56 0.56
C GLN A 432 -5.80 -14.54 1.26
N ASP A 433 -6.16 -13.46 0.58
CA ASP A 433 -7.08 -12.49 1.16
C ASP A 433 -8.51 -13.04 1.08
N LYS A 434 -9.07 -13.37 2.23
CA LYS A 434 -10.43 -13.90 2.37
C LYS A 434 -11.33 -12.93 3.13
N LEU A 435 -11.13 -11.62 2.93
CA LEU A 435 -11.97 -10.61 3.56
C LEU A 435 -13.36 -10.65 2.90
N THR A 436 -14.31 -11.33 3.55
CA THR A 436 -15.73 -11.40 3.16
C THR A 436 -16.60 -10.76 4.25
N ALA A 437 -17.83 -10.40 3.90
CA ALA A 437 -18.79 -9.91 4.89
C ALA A 437 -19.00 -10.93 6.04
N GLU A 438 -18.94 -12.24 5.73
CA GLU A 438 -19.06 -13.33 6.69
C GLU A 438 -17.83 -13.41 7.63
N SER A 439 -16.60 -13.27 7.08
CA SER A 439 -15.38 -13.28 7.89
C SER A 439 -15.29 -12.06 8.80
N ILE A 440 -15.72 -10.90 8.31
CA ILE A 440 -15.83 -9.67 9.09
C ILE A 440 -16.83 -9.84 10.25
N ALA A 441 -18.02 -10.40 9.97
CA ALA A 441 -19.05 -10.64 10.98
C ALA A 441 -18.60 -11.64 12.04
N ALA A 442 -17.94 -12.73 11.63
CA ALA A 442 -17.41 -13.74 12.55
C ALA A 442 -16.35 -13.18 13.49
N ALA A 443 -15.48 -12.28 12.99
CA ALA A 443 -14.42 -11.65 13.79
C ALA A 443 -14.95 -10.66 14.84
N ALA A 444 -16.20 -10.21 14.76
CA ALA A 444 -16.76 -9.17 15.64
C ALA A 444 -17.00 -9.65 17.09
N GLY A 445 -17.10 -10.96 17.34
CA GLY A 445 -17.40 -11.49 18.68
C GLY A 445 -18.76 -11.04 19.22
N GLU A 446 -18.85 -10.83 20.54
CA GLU A 446 -20.11 -10.44 21.19
C GLU A 446 -20.25 -8.94 21.52
N ASP A 447 -19.18 -8.16 21.33
CA ASP A 447 -19.21 -6.70 21.60
C ASP A 447 -20.17 -5.97 20.65
N PRO A 448 -21.13 -5.18 21.16
CA PRO A 448 -22.12 -4.51 20.32
C PRO A 448 -21.52 -3.50 19.33
N ILE A 449 -20.45 -2.79 19.71
CA ILE A 449 -19.77 -1.83 18.84
C ILE A 449 -19.01 -2.57 17.73
N ALA A 450 -18.33 -3.68 18.08
CA ALA A 450 -17.66 -4.52 17.11
C ALA A 450 -18.63 -5.17 16.12
N LYS A 451 -19.82 -5.60 16.57
CA LYS A 451 -20.89 -6.11 15.69
C LYS A 451 -21.40 -5.03 14.74
N GLU A 452 -21.68 -3.83 15.25
CA GLU A 452 -22.09 -2.70 14.40
C GLU A 452 -21.01 -2.35 13.38
N TYR A 453 -19.74 -2.33 13.83
CA TYR A 453 -18.59 -2.09 12.95
C TYR A 453 -18.46 -3.15 11.86
N ALA A 454 -18.61 -4.42 12.20
CA ALA A 454 -18.59 -5.52 11.25
C ALA A 454 -19.71 -5.39 10.21
N GLN A 455 -20.92 -5.01 10.65
CA GLN A 455 -22.06 -4.83 9.75
C GLN A 455 -21.80 -3.72 8.73
N ILE A 456 -21.38 -2.53 9.17
CA ILE A 456 -21.15 -1.41 8.23
C ILE A 456 -19.98 -1.70 7.28
N LYS A 457 -18.92 -2.40 7.73
CA LYS A 457 -17.82 -2.85 6.86
C LYS A 457 -18.32 -3.83 5.80
N GLY A 458 -19.11 -4.82 6.20
CA GLY A 458 -19.72 -5.77 5.29
C GLY A 458 -20.62 -5.10 4.25
N ASP A 459 -21.40 -4.10 4.65
CA ASP A 459 -22.24 -3.33 3.73
C ASP A 459 -21.42 -2.48 2.77
N ALA A 460 -20.33 -1.85 3.25
CA ALA A 460 -19.41 -1.10 2.39
C ALA A 460 -18.71 -2.00 1.37
N LEU A 461 -18.29 -3.19 1.80
CA LEU A 461 -17.67 -4.17 0.91
C LEU A 461 -18.62 -4.61 -0.20
N LYS A 462 -19.88 -4.93 0.15
CA LYS A 462 -20.93 -5.29 -0.85
C LYS A 462 -21.19 -4.16 -1.85
N VAL A 463 -21.24 -2.91 -1.38
CA VAL A 463 -21.37 -1.73 -2.25
C VAL A 463 -20.19 -1.64 -3.22
N ALA A 464 -18.97 -1.80 -2.71
CA ALA A 464 -17.76 -1.70 -3.49
C ALA A 464 -17.67 -2.82 -4.56
N GLU A 465 -17.94 -4.08 -4.17
CA GLU A 465 -17.92 -5.24 -5.07
C GLU A 465 -19.02 -5.18 -6.13
N GLY A 466 -20.17 -4.58 -5.80
CA GLY A 466 -21.31 -4.43 -6.71
C GLY A 466 -21.12 -3.34 -7.77
N THR A 467 -20.04 -2.59 -7.74
CA THR A 467 -19.84 -1.42 -8.60
C THR A 467 -18.82 -1.69 -9.69
N LYS A 468 -19.11 -1.20 -10.91
CA LYS A 468 -18.16 -1.25 -12.03
C LYS A 468 -17.19 -0.08 -11.94
N TYR A 469 -15.93 -0.37 -12.22
CA TYR A 469 -14.84 0.60 -12.32
C TYR A 469 -14.24 0.58 -13.74
N ARG A 470 -14.06 1.76 -14.35
CA ARG A 470 -13.41 1.85 -15.65
C ARG A 470 -11.89 1.76 -15.47
N LYS A 471 -11.31 0.74 -16.10
CA LYS A 471 -9.87 0.54 -16.16
C LYS A 471 -9.50 0.08 -17.55
N ASP A 472 -8.87 0.95 -18.32
CA ASP A 472 -8.57 0.70 -19.74
C ASP A 472 -7.28 -0.10 -19.92
N LEU A 473 -6.38 -0.07 -18.93
CA LEU A 473 -5.14 -0.86 -18.91
C LEU A 473 -5.06 -1.68 -17.62
N PRO A 474 -4.62 -2.94 -17.65
CA PRO A 474 -4.42 -3.74 -16.43
C PRO A 474 -3.35 -3.12 -15.51
N TYR A 475 -2.28 -2.58 -16.08
CA TYR A 475 -1.25 -1.81 -15.40
C TYR A 475 -0.78 -0.66 -16.29
N ARG A 476 -0.21 0.37 -15.69
CA ARG A 476 0.19 1.58 -16.42
C ARG A 476 1.55 1.41 -17.11
N PRO A 477 1.84 2.22 -18.15
CA PRO A 477 3.16 2.26 -18.77
C PRO A 477 4.29 2.49 -17.77
N ASP A 478 5.43 1.83 -17.97
CA ASP A 478 6.56 1.74 -17.04
C ASP A 478 7.92 2.09 -17.68
N PHE A 479 7.92 2.90 -18.74
CA PHE A 479 9.15 3.33 -19.43
C PHE A 479 9.82 4.53 -18.73
N LYS A 480 11.13 4.61 -18.90
CA LYS A 480 12.00 5.54 -18.17
C LYS A 480 11.57 7.01 -18.23
N GLU A 481 11.23 7.51 -19.44
CA GLU A 481 10.91 8.91 -19.65
C GLU A 481 9.64 9.34 -18.90
N LEU A 482 8.65 8.45 -18.81
CA LEU A 482 7.46 8.69 -17.99
C LEU A 482 7.82 8.76 -16.51
N ILE A 483 8.59 7.78 -16.01
CA ILE A 483 8.97 7.70 -14.60
C ILE A 483 9.76 8.95 -14.18
N ASP A 484 10.74 9.37 -14.99
CA ASP A 484 11.57 10.55 -14.71
C ASP A 484 10.76 11.86 -14.69
N MET A 485 9.74 11.95 -15.52
CA MET A 485 8.89 13.14 -15.67
C MET A 485 7.78 13.18 -14.61
N GLU A 486 7.19 12.03 -14.28
CA GLU A 486 5.94 11.94 -13.52
C GLU A 486 6.05 12.59 -12.13
N ALA A 487 7.15 12.37 -11.41
CA ALA A 487 7.35 12.96 -10.08
C ALA A 487 7.32 14.50 -10.10
N GLN A 488 7.92 15.12 -11.13
CA GLN A 488 7.91 16.57 -11.31
C GLN A 488 6.52 17.06 -11.71
N PHE A 489 5.87 16.33 -12.62
CA PHE A 489 4.51 16.66 -13.06
C PHE A 489 3.52 16.59 -11.91
N MET A 490 3.54 15.52 -11.10
CA MET A 490 2.63 15.33 -9.97
C MET A 490 2.77 16.44 -8.92
N LYS A 491 4.00 16.86 -8.63
CA LYS A 491 4.23 18.02 -7.73
C LYS A 491 3.59 19.28 -8.29
N LYS A 492 3.76 19.56 -9.58
CA LYS A 492 3.19 20.75 -10.23
C LYS A 492 1.67 20.66 -10.35
N ARG A 493 1.14 19.47 -10.62
CA ARG A 493 -0.29 19.19 -10.61
C ARG A 493 -0.92 19.63 -9.28
N ASP A 494 -0.34 19.22 -8.15
CA ASP A 494 -0.88 19.55 -6.82
C ASP A 494 -0.89 21.07 -6.58
N GLU A 495 0.16 21.78 -7.03
CA GLU A 495 0.19 23.25 -6.98
C GLU A 495 -0.91 23.89 -7.85
N ILE A 496 -1.15 23.36 -9.05
CA ILE A 496 -2.20 23.85 -9.96
C ILE A 496 -3.58 23.60 -9.36
N ILE A 497 -3.85 22.39 -8.86
CA ILE A 497 -5.12 22.05 -8.21
C ILE A 497 -5.36 23.01 -7.02
N ALA A 498 -4.38 23.17 -6.14
CA ALA A 498 -4.49 24.08 -5.02
C ALA A 498 -4.79 25.53 -5.49
N THR A 499 -4.11 25.98 -6.57
CA THR A 499 -4.35 27.31 -7.14
C THR A 499 -5.76 27.46 -7.69
N VAL A 500 -6.32 26.44 -8.35
CA VAL A 500 -7.73 26.45 -8.82
C VAL A 500 -8.67 26.54 -7.62
N VAL A 501 -8.46 25.74 -6.60
CA VAL A 501 -9.37 25.64 -5.45
C VAL A 501 -9.42 26.94 -4.66
N ILE A 502 -8.26 27.57 -4.32
CA ILE A 502 -8.21 28.76 -3.46
C ILE A 502 -7.97 30.08 -4.21
N GLY A 503 -7.64 30.04 -5.49
CA GLY A 503 -7.17 31.19 -6.26
C GLY A 503 -8.27 32.17 -6.73
N GLY A 504 -9.51 31.96 -6.31
CA GLY A 504 -10.64 32.83 -6.66
C GLY A 504 -11.03 32.80 -8.14
N ALA A 505 -11.71 33.84 -8.63
CA ALA A 505 -12.34 33.87 -9.96
C ALA A 505 -11.36 33.83 -11.14
N LYS A 506 -10.08 34.16 -10.92
CA LYS A 506 -9.07 34.16 -12.01
C LYS A 506 -8.53 32.76 -12.35
N HIS A 507 -8.62 31.84 -11.41
CA HIS A 507 -8.09 30.49 -11.57
C HIS A 507 -9.27 29.51 -11.71
N THR A 508 -9.84 29.53 -12.93
CA THR A 508 -10.97 28.67 -13.27
C THR A 508 -10.53 27.23 -13.49
N PRO A 509 -11.45 26.25 -13.48
CA PRO A 509 -11.16 24.85 -13.86
C PRO A 509 -10.53 24.73 -15.26
N GLU A 510 -10.98 25.55 -16.22
CA GLU A 510 -10.42 25.59 -17.59
C GLU A 510 -8.97 26.11 -17.58
N TRP A 511 -8.68 27.14 -16.78
CA TRP A 511 -7.30 27.60 -16.58
C TRP A 511 -6.44 26.47 -16.01
N GLY A 512 -6.95 25.75 -15.00
CA GLY A 512 -6.24 24.63 -14.37
C GLY A 512 -5.93 23.52 -15.38
N ALA A 513 -6.91 23.11 -16.19
CA ALA A 513 -6.71 22.10 -17.23
C ALA A 513 -5.68 22.55 -18.28
N ALA A 514 -5.72 23.83 -18.69
CA ALA A 514 -4.74 24.39 -19.61
C ALA A 514 -3.32 24.43 -19.03
N GLU A 515 -3.14 24.79 -17.76
CA GLU A 515 -1.83 24.76 -17.08
C GLU A 515 -1.30 23.34 -16.87
N LEU A 516 -2.16 22.35 -16.60
CA LEU A 516 -1.77 20.94 -16.55
C LEU A 516 -1.21 20.46 -17.89
N LEU A 517 -1.91 20.75 -19.00
CA LEU A 517 -1.44 20.40 -20.35
C LEU A 517 -0.12 21.12 -20.70
N LYS A 518 -0.02 22.40 -20.37
CA LYS A 518 1.18 23.20 -20.60
C LYS A 518 2.38 22.64 -19.84
N GLU A 519 2.19 22.26 -18.57
CA GLU A 519 3.26 21.67 -17.76
C GLU A 519 3.66 20.29 -18.27
N TRP A 520 2.69 19.45 -18.64
CA TRP A 520 2.95 18.16 -19.29
C TRP A 520 3.85 18.31 -20.51
N ASN A 521 3.47 19.23 -21.44
CA ASN A 521 4.24 19.46 -22.66
C ASN A 521 5.63 20.06 -22.36
N ARG A 522 5.73 20.96 -21.35
CA ARG A 522 7.02 21.51 -20.91
C ARG A 522 8.01 20.44 -20.44
N LEU A 523 7.50 19.38 -19.81
CA LEU A 523 8.29 18.26 -19.32
C LEU A 523 8.58 17.18 -20.38
N GLY A 524 8.12 17.34 -21.62
CA GLY A 524 8.33 16.39 -22.72
C GLY A 524 7.16 15.44 -22.95
N GLY A 525 5.96 15.82 -22.51
CA GLY A 525 4.76 14.99 -22.55
C GLY A 525 4.34 14.50 -23.93
N GLU A 526 4.64 15.24 -25.03
CA GLU A 526 4.36 14.78 -26.39
C GLU A 526 5.14 13.49 -26.72
N GLU A 527 6.41 13.43 -26.35
CA GLU A 527 7.23 12.23 -26.55
C GLU A 527 6.76 11.09 -25.63
N VAL A 528 6.37 11.42 -24.38
CA VAL A 528 5.81 10.45 -23.44
C VAL A 528 4.51 9.86 -23.98
N ASN A 529 3.60 10.65 -24.54
CA ASN A 529 2.35 10.17 -25.14
C ASN A 529 2.62 9.22 -26.32
N LYS A 530 3.60 9.54 -27.17
CA LYS A 530 4.02 8.66 -28.27
C LYS A 530 4.56 7.33 -27.75
N LYS A 531 5.47 7.37 -26.78
CA LYS A 531 6.04 6.16 -26.16
C LYS A 531 4.98 5.35 -25.41
N ALA A 532 3.99 5.96 -24.80
CA ALA A 532 2.87 5.27 -24.17
C ALA A 532 2.08 4.43 -25.19
N MET A 533 1.85 4.97 -26.40
CA MET A 533 1.20 4.22 -27.47
C MET A 533 2.09 3.08 -28.01
N GLU A 534 3.40 3.32 -28.19
CA GLU A 534 4.35 2.27 -28.58
C GLU A 534 4.40 1.15 -27.54
N TRP A 535 4.41 1.52 -26.25
CA TRP A 535 4.33 0.58 -25.12
C TRP A 535 3.02 -0.21 -25.15
N TYR A 536 1.89 0.46 -25.39
CA TYR A 536 0.58 -0.20 -25.47
C TYR A 536 0.56 -1.22 -26.60
N GLU A 537 0.97 -0.85 -27.81
CA GLU A 537 1.02 -1.76 -28.97
C GLU A 537 1.90 -2.99 -28.73
N LYS A 538 3.00 -2.81 -27.98
CA LYS A 538 3.91 -3.92 -27.61
C LYS A 538 3.28 -4.84 -26.57
N ASN A 539 2.48 -4.34 -25.65
CA ASN A 539 2.02 -5.07 -24.48
C ASN A 539 0.55 -5.52 -24.55
N LYS A 540 -0.27 -4.98 -25.45
CA LYS A 540 -1.72 -5.24 -25.49
C LYS A 540 -2.09 -6.72 -25.62
N ALA A 541 -1.24 -7.55 -26.25
CA ALA A 541 -1.44 -9.00 -26.31
C ALA A 541 -1.33 -9.70 -24.95
N ASN A 542 -0.73 -9.04 -23.95
CA ASN A 542 -0.64 -9.56 -22.58
C ASN A 542 -1.86 -9.14 -21.72
N PHE A 543 -2.77 -8.33 -22.27
CA PHE A 543 -3.94 -7.80 -21.54
C PHE A 543 -5.20 -8.63 -21.79
N GLU A 544 -5.19 -9.46 -22.83
CA GLU A 544 -6.22 -10.43 -23.20
C GLU A 544 -5.89 -11.80 -22.58
#